data_1b597f89c8c05657094cdb758a116d69
#
_entry.id   1b597f89c8c05657094cdb758a116d69
#
_cell.length_a   1.000
_cell.length_b   1.000
_cell.length_c   1.000
_cell.angle_alpha   90.00
_cell.angle_beta   90.00
_cell.angle_gamma   90.00
#
_symmetry.space_group_name_H-M   'P 1'
#
loop_
_entity.id
_entity.type
_entity.pdbx_description
1 polymer ?
#
loop_
_entity_poly.entity_id
_entity_poly.type
_entity_poly.pdbx_seq_one_letter_code
_entity_poly.pdbx_strand_id
1 'polypeptide(L)'
;MVHEMDKTRLTTIAVVSMCDIHDPYIKIPDVVSYNHYFGWYGGDVSMNGPWFDKFHAEFPDIPIGVSEYGCEALNWHTSNPVQGDYTEEYQAYYHEEMIKQLFTRPYIWATHVWNMFDFGADARAEGGEDGQNHKGLVTFDRKYKKDSFYAYKAWLSEEAFVHICGKRYTDRAEEITRVTVYSNQPEVELFVNGKSIGKQKSPEHFFYFSVPNTGESVLTAVAGECRDESRIRKVDKFDEKYRLKEKGAVLNWFDITEKEGFYSLNDKMSDIMKSQKGKTLILGLLSGAGGPMGSKDSFINQENMASMMEMMGGFTLIRLLKLMGAANMSMTKEEMLDLNAKLNEIKKTE
;
A
#
# COMPACT_ATOMS: atom_id res chain seq x y z
N MET A 1 29.80 -18.78 -13.95
CA MET A 1 30.28 -18.89 -12.55
C MET A 1 29.23 -19.55 -11.64
N VAL A 2 27.99 -18.98 -11.42
CA VAL A 2 27.01 -19.60 -10.49
C VAL A 2 26.64 -21.01 -10.93
N HIS A 3 26.28 -21.25 -12.20
CA HIS A 3 25.94 -22.56 -12.74
C HIS A 3 27.14 -23.56 -12.79
N GLU A 4 28.36 -23.05 -12.77
CA GLU A 4 29.55 -23.90 -12.64
C GLU A 4 29.71 -24.44 -11.21
N MET A 5 29.26 -23.63 -10.23
CA MET A 5 29.29 -23.99 -8.81
C MET A 5 28.12 -24.86 -8.39
N ASP A 6 26.91 -24.56 -8.93
CA ASP A 6 25.69 -25.30 -8.66
C ASP A 6 24.82 -25.44 -9.92
N LYS A 7 24.63 -26.66 -10.37
CA LYS A 7 23.82 -27.01 -11.55
C LYS A 7 22.38 -27.43 -11.20
N THR A 8 22.03 -27.43 -9.94
CA THR A 8 20.74 -27.97 -9.47
C THR A 8 19.70 -26.92 -9.16
N ARG A 9 20.12 -25.67 -8.93
CA ARG A 9 19.24 -24.54 -8.60
C ARG A 9 19.21 -23.52 -9.72
N LEU A 10 18.03 -22.92 -9.94
CA LEU A 10 17.86 -21.81 -10.86
C LEU A 10 18.46 -20.53 -10.28
N THR A 11 18.95 -19.67 -11.15
CA THR A 11 19.38 -18.31 -10.77
C THR A 11 18.24 -17.31 -10.94
N THR A 12 18.19 -16.32 -10.06
CA THR A 12 17.23 -15.22 -10.15
C THR A 12 17.91 -13.88 -9.85
N ILE A 13 17.22 -12.81 -10.21
CA ILE A 13 17.55 -11.43 -9.86
C ILE A 13 16.29 -10.73 -9.37
N ALA A 14 16.42 -9.91 -8.31
CA ALA A 14 15.38 -9.01 -7.84
C ALA A 14 15.60 -7.62 -8.45
N VAL A 15 14.72 -7.23 -9.36
CA VAL A 15 14.80 -5.97 -10.10
C VAL A 15 13.87 -4.94 -9.47
N VAL A 16 14.31 -3.70 -9.33
CA VAL A 16 13.43 -2.61 -8.92
C VAL A 16 12.51 -2.24 -10.08
N SER A 17 11.21 -2.09 -9.82
CA SER A 17 10.17 -1.88 -10.85
C SER A 17 10.35 -0.62 -11.71
N MET A 18 11.22 0.32 -11.30
CA MET A 18 11.55 1.51 -12.08
C MET A 18 12.67 1.29 -13.11
N CYS A 19 13.34 0.12 -13.10
CA CYS A 19 14.33 -0.22 -14.13
C CYS A 19 13.62 -0.58 -15.44
N ASP A 20 14.28 -0.28 -16.55
CA ASP A 20 13.73 -0.58 -17.87
C ASP A 20 13.62 -2.10 -18.06
N ILE A 21 12.44 -2.56 -18.46
CA ILE A 21 12.18 -3.98 -18.74
C ILE A 21 12.97 -4.51 -19.95
N HIS A 22 13.59 -3.62 -20.74
CA HIS A 22 14.44 -3.98 -21.89
C HIS A 22 15.93 -4.07 -21.53
N ASP A 23 16.30 -3.75 -20.30
CA ASP A 23 17.68 -3.88 -19.85
C ASP A 23 18.22 -5.31 -20.07
N PRO A 24 19.39 -5.49 -20.70
CA PRO A 24 19.85 -6.82 -21.13
C PRO A 24 20.11 -7.78 -19.95
N TYR A 25 20.33 -7.27 -18.74
CA TYR A 25 20.59 -8.12 -17.57
C TYR A 25 19.38 -8.94 -17.13
N ILE A 26 18.13 -8.56 -17.48
CA ILE A 26 16.94 -9.34 -17.15
C ILE A 26 16.93 -10.72 -17.85
N LYS A 27 17.71 -10.88 -18.93
CA LYS A 27 17.83 -12.12 -19.72
C LYS A 27 19.00 -13.00 -19.27
N ILE A 28 19.75 -12.60 -18.25
CA ILE A 28 20.92 -13.35 -17.78
C ILE A 28 20.54 -14.48 -16.83
N PRO A 29 19.67 -14.28 -15.81
CA PRO A 29 19.26 -15.35 -14.92
C PRO A 29 18.23 -16.28 -15.58
N ASP A 30 18.02 -17.45 -14.98
CA ASP A 30 17.03 -18.42 -15.46
C ASP A 30 15.60 -17.90 -15.27
N VAL A 31 15.36 -17.15 -14.20
CA VAL A 31 14.08 -16.52 -13.88
C VAL A 31 14.32 -15.09 -13.37
N VAL A 32 13.36 -14.21 -13.58
CA VAL A 32 13.43 -12.83 -13.11
C VAL A 32 12.32 -12.55 -12.10
N SER A 33 12.57 -11.66 -11.17
CA SER A 33 11.56 -11.16 -10.24
C SER A 33 11.71 -9.65 -10.03
N TYR A 34 10.60 -9.00 -9.67
CA TYR A 34 10.57 -7.56 -9.46
C TYR A 34 10.12 -7.22 -8.04
N ASN A 35 10.77 -6.21 -7.46
CA ASN A 35 10.29 -5.50 -6.27
C ASN A 35 9.21 -4.51 -6.74
N HIS A 36 7.95 -4.77 -6.36
CA HIS A 36 6.81 -4.07 -6.94
C HIS A 36 5.91 -3.49 -5.86
N TYR A 37 5.79 -2.15 -5.82
CA TYR A 37 5.16 -1.44 -4.73
C TYR A 37 4.10 -0.42 -5.18
N PHE A 38 3.42 -0.64 -6.31
CA PHE A 38 2.26 0.17 -6.66
C PHE A 38 1.18 0.04 -5.59
N GLY A 39 0.64 1.19 -5.17
CA GLY A 39 -0.27 1.27 -4.04
C GLY A 39 0.40 1.55 -2.70
N TRP A 40 1.76 1.54 -2.63
CA TRP A 40 2.47 1.98 -1.43
C TRP A 40 3.44 3.12 -1.71
N TYR A 41 4.56 2.86 -2.38
CA TYR A 41 5.49 3.94 -2.75
C TYR A 41 4.96 4.78 -3.90
N GLY A 42 4.04 4.27 -4.69
CA GLY A 42 3.40 5.00 -5.76
C GLY A 42 2.38 4.25 -6.58
N GLY A 43 1.79 4.94 -7.51
CA GLY A 43 0.73 4.39 -8.31
C GLY A 43 -0.49 3.97 -7.50
N ASP A 44 -1.44 3.34 -8.14
CA ASP A 44 -2.58 2.68 -7.54
C ASP A 44 -2.31 1.18 -7.44
N VAL A 45 -2.84 0.52 -6.40
CA VAL A 45 -2.64 -0.91 -6.18
C VAL A 45 -3.16 -1.76 -7.35
N SER A 46 -4.18 -1.28 -8.07
CA SER A 46 -4.73 -1.95 -9.26
C SER A 46 -3.77 -2.01 -10.46
N MET A 47 -2.69 -1.21 -10.44
CA MET A 47 -1.71 -1.17 -11.54
C MET A 47 -0.77 -2.38 -11.56
N ASN A 48 -0.68 -3.15 -10.46
CA ASN A 48 0.26 -4.27 -10.36
C ASN A 48 -0.02 -5.36 -11.41
N GLY A 49 -1.23 -5.89 -11.44
CA GLY A 49 -1.60 -6.94 -12.38
C GLY A 49 -1.37 -6.58 -13.85
N PRO A 50 -1.89 -5.44 -14.34
CA PRO A 50 -1.66 -4.98 -15.71
C PRO A 50 -0.19 -4.81 -16.07
N TRP A 51 0.65 -4.40 -15.12
CA TRP A 51 2.09 -4.30 -15.37
C TRP A 51 2.72 -5.69 -15.64
N PHE A 52 2.37 -6.70 -14.83
CA PHE A 52 2.83 -8.07 -15.04
C PHE A 52 2.28 -8.67 -16.35
N ASP A 53 1.02 -8.39 -16.70
CA ASP A 53 0.42 -8.82 -17.96
C ASP A 53 1.18 -8.24 -19.15
N LYS A 54 1.52 -6.94 -19.10
CA LYS A 54 2.32 -6.28 -20.15
C LYS A 54 3.72 -6.92 -20.28
N PHE A 55 4.41 -7.14 -19.15
CA PHE A 55 5.72 -7.78 -19.17
C PHE A 55 5.64 -9.18 -19.80
N HIS A 56 4.70 -10.01 -19.35
CA HIS A 56 4.55 -11.37 -19.85
C HIS A 56 4.17 -11.42 -21.34
N ALA A 57 3.33 -10.49 -21.79
CA ALA A 57 2.98 -10.38 -23.22
C ALA A 57 4.19 -10.02 -24.09
N GLU A 58 5.09 -9.17 -23.61
CA GLU A 58 6.28 -8.75 -24.32
C GLU A 58 7.41 -9.79 -24.24
N PHE A 59 7.56 -10.46 -23.10
CA PHE A 59 8.59 -11.46 -22.84
C PHE A 59 8.00 -12.80 -22.38
N PRO A 60 7.25 -13.50 -23.24
CA PRO A 60 6.52 -14.72 -22.83
C PRO A 60 7.45 -15.88 -22.42
N ASP A 61 8.69 -15.86 -22.88
CA ASP A 61 9.71 -16.89 -22.58
C ASP A 61 10.53 -16.59 -21.32
N ILE A 62 10.35 -15.41 -20.70
CA ILE A 62 11.05 -15.07 -19.47
C ILE A 62 10.11 -15.34 -18.27
N PRO A 63 10.42 -16.35 -17.42
CA PRO A 63 9.62 -16.59 -16.23
C PRO A 63 9.72 -15.40 -15.27
N ILE A 64 8.58 -14.79 -14.96
CA ILE A 64 8.49 -13.62 -14.10
C ILE A 64 7.89 -13.96 -12.73
N GLY A 65 8.44 -13.38 -11.67
CA GLY A 65 7.95 -13.46 -10.30
C GLY A 65 7.95 -12.12 -9.59
N VAL A 66 7.48 -12.09 -8.35
CA VAL A 66 7.46 -10.92 -7.48
C VAL A 66 8.39 -11.18 -6.31
N SER A 67 9.53 -10.47 -6.26
CA SER A 67 10.53 -10.63 -5.19
C SER A 67 10.18 -9.86 -3.93
N GLU A 68 9.50 -8.72 -4.08
CA GLU A 68 8.98 -7.98 -2.94
C GLU A 68 7.70 -7.23 -3.31
N TYR A 69 6.75 -7.20 -2.37
CA TYR A 69 5.60 -6.30 -2.34
C TYR A 69 5.06 -6.22 -0.91
N GLY A 70 4.48 -5.08 -0.54
CA GLY A 70 3.95 -4.87 0.80
C GLY A 70 3.74 -3.40 1.12
N CYS A 71 3.04 -3.13 2.19
CA CYS A 71 2.88 -1.78 2.73
C CYS A 71 2.91 -1.80 4.26
N GLU A 72 3.17 -0.64 4.86
CA GLU A 72 3.32 -0.57 6.31
C GLU A 72 1.99 -0.42 7.02
N ALA A 73 1.90 -1.04 8.20
CA ALA A 73 0.83 -0.80 9.16
C ALA A 73 1.37 -0.82 10.58
N LEU A 74 1.09 0.23 11.30
CA LEU A 74 1.16 0.25 12.74
C LEU A 74 -0.14 -0.34 13.27
N ASN A 75 -0.08 -1.46 13.97
CA ASN A 75 -1.27 -2.24 14.35
C ASN A 75 -2.19 -1.57 15.36
N TRP A 76 -1.82 -0.39 15.89
CA TRP A 76 -2.68 0.47 16.71
C TRP A 76 -3.29 1.65 15.94
N HIS A 77 -2.91 1.84 14.67
CA HIS A 77 -3.52 2.82 13.79
C HIS A 77 -4.63 2.17 12.99
N THR A 78 -5.75 2.84 12.89
CA THR A 78 -6.93 2.35 12.22
C THR A 78 -7.80 3.50 11.74
N SER A 79 -8.45 3.35 10.60
CA SER A 79 -9.42 4.29 10.03
C SER A 79 -10.05 3.72 8.76
N ASN A 80 -10.84 4.51 8.05
CA ASN A 80 -11.13 4.23 6.64
C ASN A 80 -9.82 4.27 5.85
N PRO A 81 -9.46 3.22 5.09
CA PRO A 81 -8.15 3.09 4.50
C PRO A 81 -7.87 4.13 3.43
N VAL A 82 -6.74 4.81 3.55
CA VAL A 82 -6.19 5.73 2.55
C VAL A 82 -4.75 5.36 2.28
N GLN A 83 -4.33 5.39 1.02
CA GLN A 83 -2.96 5.03 0.64
C GLN A 83 -1.93 5.85 1.45
N GLY A 84 -1.05 5.14 2.15
CA GLY A 84 0.04 5.73 2.92
C GLY A 84 -0.35 6.22 4.32
N ASP A 85 -1.49 5.82 4.85
CA ASP A 85 -1.97 6.20 6.17
C ASP A 85 -1.42 5.35 7.33
N TYR A 86 -0.63 4.33 7.03
CA TYR A 86 -0.06 3.37 7.99
C TYR A 86 -1.10 2.63 8.83
N THR A 87 -2.35 2.54 8.39
CA THR A 87 -3.38 1.79 9.11
C THR A 87 -3.34 0.31 8.78
N GLU A 88 -3.81 -0.52 9.70
CA GLU A 88 -3.96 -1.95 9.48
C GLU A 88 -5.00 -2.24 8.38
N GLU A 89 -6.04 -1.40 8.29
CA GLU A 89 -7.07 -1.50 7.27
C GLU A 89 -6.52 -1.26 5.87
N TYR A 90 -5.60 -0.28 5.69
CA TYR A 90 -4.97 -0.08 4.38
C TYR A 90 -4.05 -1.24 4.03
N GLN A 91 -3.26 -1.75 4.98
CA GLN A 91 -2.43 -2.92 4.74
C GLN A 91 -3.29 -4.14 4.33
N ALA A 92 -4.40 -4.38 5.02
CA ALA A 92 -5.32 -5.45 4.69
C ALA A 92 -5.87 -5.30 3.27
N TYR A 93 -6.40 -4.13 2.91
CA TYR A 93 -6.88 -3.79 1.58
C TYR A 93 -5.81 -3.97 0.50
N TYR A 94 -4.59 -3.47 0.74
CA TYR A 94 -3.47 -3.62 -0.19
C TYR A 94 -3.19 -5.09 -0.49
N HIS A 95 -3.08 -5.92 0.54
CA HIS A 95 -2.80 -7.34 0.38
C HIS A 95 -3.97 -8.13 -0.22
N GLU A 96 -5.23 -7.75 0.06
CA GLU A 96 -6.40 -8.29 -0.64
C GLU A 96 -6.27 -8.09 -2.16
N GLU A 97 -5.97 -6.85 -2.58
CA GLU A 97 -5.83 -6.50 -3.99
C GLU A 97 -4.61 -7.16 -4.64
N MET A 98 -3.50 -7.29 -3.93
CA MET A 98 -2.32 -8.00 -4.41
C MET A 98 -2.60 -9.50 -4.58
N ILE A 99 -3.24 -10.15 -3.63
CA ILE A 99 -3.63 -11.56 -3.73
C ILE A 99 -4.52 -11.78 -4.96
N LYS A 100 -5.58 -10.98 -5.12
CA LYS A 100 -6.48 -11.08 -6.27
C LYS A 100 -5.75 -10.94 -7.61
N GLN A 101 -4.78 -10.02 -7.67
CA GLN A 101 -4.03 -9.76 -8.89
C GLN A 101 -2.95 -10.81 -9.17
N LEU A 102 -2.19 -11.21 -8.15
CA LEU A 102 -1.02 -12.07 -8.36
C LEU A 102 -1.40 -13.56 -8.42
N PHE A 103 -2.28 -14.04 -7.54
CA PHE A 103 -2.58 -15.46 -7.42
C PHE A 103 -3.49 -15.98 -8.54
N THR A 104 -4.12 -15.09 -9.28
CA THR A 104 -4.92 -15.42 -10.47
C THR A 104 -4.12 -15.44 -11.77
N ARG A 105 -2.80 -15.19 -11.71
CA ARG A 105 -1.88 -15.16 -12.86
C ARG A 105 -0.94 -16.36 -12.85
N PRO A 106 -1.28 -17.44 -13.56
CA PRO A 106 -0.54 -18.70 -13.47
C PRO A 106 0.89 -18.63 -14.05
N TYR A 107 1.23 -17.57 -14.79
CA TYR A 107 2.56 -17.35 -15.33
C TYR A 107 3.53 -16.74 -14.30
N ILE A 108 3.04 -16.26 -13.16
CA ILE A 108 3.89 -15.77 -12.07
C ILE A 108 4.41 -16.98 -11.29
N TRP A 109 5.72 -17.21 -11.38
CA TRP A 109 6.34 -18.40 -10.80
C TRP A 109 6.46 -18.35 -9.26
N ALA A 110 6.54 -17.15 -8.67
CA ALA A 110 6.55 -16.96 -7.21
C ALA A 110 6.16 -15.54 -6.82
N THR A 111 5.67 -15.42 -5.57
CA THR A 111 5.36 -14.14 -4.93
C THR A 111 5.94 -14.12 -3.52
N HIS A 112 6.68 -13.06 -3.17
CA HIS A 112 7.30 -12.91 -1.87
C HIS A 112 6.85 -11.61 -1.22
N VAL A 113 6.14 -11.73 -0.11
CA VAL A 113 5.70 -10.58 0.67
C VAL A 113 6.89 -9.95 1.39
N TRP A 114 7.01 -8.65 1.32
CA TRP A 114 7.89 -7.88 2.17
C TRP A 114 7.06 -7.18 3.26
N ASN A 115 6.97 -7.71 4.50
CA ASN A 115 7.75 -8.78 5.04
C ASN A 115 6.86 -9.69 5.93
N MET A 116 7.38 -10.82 6.39
CA MET A 116 6.66 -11.65 7.37
C MET A 116 6.56 -10.95 8.73
N PHE A 117 7.62 -10.26 9.16
CA PHE A 117 7.72 -9.61 10.46
C PHE A 117 8.09 -8.14 10.31
N ASP A 118 7.58 -7.29 11.20
CA ASP A 118 8.16 -5.98 11.43
C ASP A 118 9.61 -6.14 11.92
N PHE A 119 10.50 -5.22 11.54
CA PHE A 119 11.92 -5.32 11.85
C PHE A 119 12.58 -3.96 12.06
N GLY A 120 13.71 -3.94 12.78
CA GLY A 120 14.54 -2.76 12.94
C GLY A 120 15.32 -2.43 11.66
N ALA A 121 15.36 -1.15 11.32
CA ALA A 121 16.12 -0.59 10.19
C ALA A 121 16.53 0.83 10.55
N ASP A 122 17.70 1.00 11.19
CA ASP A 122 18.14 2.22 11.86
C ASP A 122 18.19 3.47 10.97
N ALA A 123 18.53 3.30 9.70
CA ALA A 123 18.56 4.40 8.72
C ALA A 123 17.18 4.78 8.16
N ARG A 124 16.11 4.12 8.61
CA ARG A 124 14.78 4.33 8.03
C ARG A 124 14.05 5.48 8.70
N ALA A 125 13.63 6.46 7.89
CA ALA A 125 12.84 7.62 8.29
C ALA A 125 11.80 7.97 7.22
N GLU A 126 11.00 6.98 6.78
CA GLU A 126 10.03 7.15 5.69
C GLU A 126 8.61 7.49 6.19
N GLY A 127 8.47 7.77 7.47
CA GLY A 127 7.21 7.90 8.20
C GLY A 127 6.92 6.65 9.06
N GLY A 128 5.93 6.73 9.91
CA GLY A 128 5.70 5.74 10.96
C GLY A 128 6.64 5.96 12.13
N GLU A 129 7.35 4.92 12.56
CA GLU A 129 8.35 5.00 13.62
C GLU A 129 9.76 4.99 13.03
N ASP A 130 10.59 5.96 13.41
CA ASP A 130 11.97 6.03 12.98
C ASP A 130 12.76 4.78 13.39
N GLY A 131 13.62 4.31 12.50
CA GLY A 131 14.43 3.12 12.73
C GLY A 131 13.69 1.79 12.67
N GLN A 132 12.44 1.79 12.21
CA GLN A 132 11.61 0.59 12.10
C GLN A 132 10.96 0.45 10.72
N ASN A 133 10.68 -0.79 10.32
CA ASN A 133 9.90 -1.13 9.15
C ASN A 133 8.67 -1.94 9.59
N HIS A 134 7.50 -1.42 9.33
CA HIS A 134 6.22 -2.02 9.73
C HIS A 134 5.47 -2.73 8.59
N LYS A 135 6.19 -3.18 7.56
CA LYS A 135 5.61 -3.99 6.46
C LYS A 135 5.33 -5.45 6.85
N GLY A 136 5.66 -5.82 8.09
CA GLY A 136 5.38 -7.16 8.60
C GLY A 136 3.90 -7.51 8.57
N LEU A 137 3.58 -8.77 8.23
CA LEU A 137 2.26 -9.36 8.47
C LEU A 137 2.06 -9.68 9.96
N VAL A 138 3.15 -9.71 10.71
CA VAL A 138 3.21 -9.99 12.15
C VAL A 138 4.09 -8.92 12.79
N THR A 139 3.70 -8.46 13.98
CA THR A 139 4.44 -7.42 14.72
C THR A 139 5.87 -7.85 15.08
N PHE A 140 6.73 -6.86 15.38
CA PHE A 140 8.14 -7.06 15.74
C PHE A 140 8.32 -8.08 16.87
N ASP A 141 7.49 -8.00 17.91
CA ASP A 141 7.53 -8.88 19.09
C ASP A 141 6.87 -10.26 18.86
N ARG A 142 6.36 -10.52 17.65
CA ARG A 142 5.68 -11.77 17.23
C ARG A 142 4.35 -12.04 17.93
N LYS A 143 3.84 -11.09 18.70
CA LYS A 143 2.61 -11.32 19.49
C LYS A 143 1.33 -11.16 18.70
N TYR A 144 1.32 -10.28 17.69
CA TYR A 144 0.12 -9.98 16.91
C TYR A 144 0.31 -10.30 15.44
N LYS A 145 -0.58 -11.11 14.92
CA LYS A 145 -0.81 -11.29 13.49
C LYS A 145 -1.74 -10.17 13.04
N LYS A 146 -1.30 -9.36 12.07
CA LYS A 146 -2.13 -8.29 11.49
C LYS A 146 -3.20 -8.91 10.59
N ASP A 147 -4.24 -8.17 10.23
CA ASP A 147 -5.33 -8.68 9.40
C ASP A 147 -4.82 -9.22 8.05
N SER A 148 -3.82 -8.57 7.47
CA SER A 148 -3.15 -9.04 6.24
C SER A 148 -2.55 -10.46 6.34
N PHE A 149 -2.11 -10.91 7.52
CA PHE A 149 -1.70 -12.30 7.72
C PHE A 149 -2.86 -13.28 7.47
N TYR A 150 -4.05 -12.93 7.93
CA TYR A 150 -5.24 -13.77 7.76
C TYR A 150 -5.79 -13.75 6.33
N ALA A 151 -5.52 -12.68 5.56
CA ALA A 151 -5.81 -12.67 4.13
C ALA A 151 -5.03 -13.78 3.39
N TYR A 152 -3.73 -13.93 3.68
CA TYR A 152 -2.93 -15.04 3.15
C TYR A 152 -3.34 -16.39 3.70
N LYS A 153 -3.68 -16.48 5.00
CA LYS A 153 -4.21 -17.73 5.58
C LYS A 153 -5.48 -18.19 4.86
N ALA A 154 -6.34 -17.27 4.44
CA ALA A 154 -7.57 -17.60 3.72
C ALA A 154 -7.33 -18.25 2.35
N TRP A 155 -6.23 -17.92 1.68
CA TRP A 155 -5.88 -18.45 0.38
C TRP A 155 -4.95 -19.67 0.42
N LEU A 156 -4.10 -19.76 1.44
CA LEU A 156 -2.99 -20.71 1.45
C LEU A 156 -3.12 -21.83 2.48
N SER A 157 -4.05 -21.71 3.45
CA SER A 157 -4.21 -22.72 4.50
C SER A 157 -5.35 -23.69 4.20
N GLU A 158 -5.10 -24.96 4.44
CA GLU A 158 -6.13 -26.01 4.44
C GLU A 158 -6.89 -26.11 5.78
N GLU A 159 -6.31 -25.54 6.86
CA GLU A 159 -6.96 -25.49 8.16
C GLU A 159 -8.17 -24.56 8.12
N ALA A 160 -9.36 -25.09 8.39
CA ALA A 160 -10.58 -24.30 8.42
C ALA A 160 -10.50 -23.21 9.49
N PHE A 161 -10.85 -21.96 9.12
CA PHE A 161 -10.86 -20.83 10.04
C PHE A 161 -11.82 -19.74 9.58
N VAL A 162 -12.11 -18.81 10.49
CA VAL A 162 -12.77 -17.54 10.23
C VAL A 162 -12.07 -16.45 11.08
N HIS A 163 -11.92 -15.26 10.55
CA HIS A 163 -11.29 -14.13 11.22
C HIS A 163 -12.02 -12.83 10.92
N ILE A 164 -12.48 -12.13 11.95
CA ILE A 164 -13.03 -10.78 11.84
C ILE A 164 -11.87 -9.79 11.87
N CYS A 165 -11.73 -8.96 10.83
CA CYS A 165 -10.72 -7.92 10.76
C CYS A 165 -11.08 -6.70 11.62
N GLY A 166 -10.08 -5.84 11.86
CA GLY A 166 -10.27 -4.57 12.58
C GLY A 166 -10.56 -4.74 14.07
N LYS A 167 -10.06 -5.81 14.72
CA LYS A 167 -10.30 -6.08 16.15
C LYS A 167 -9.77 -4.99 17.08
N ARG A 168 -8.80 -4.21 16.63
CA ARG A 168 -8.23 -3.09 17.40
C ARG A 168 -8.97 -1.78 17.18
N TYR A 169 -9.74 -1.67 16.11
CA TYR A 169 -10.64 -0.55 15.85
C TYR A 169 -11.96 -0.78 16.58
N THR A 170 -11.96 -0.59 17.90
CA THR A 170 -13.13 -0.83 18.76
C THR A 170 -14.08 0.36 18.79
N ASP A 171 -13.55 1.58 18.92
CA ASP A 171 -14.33 2.81 19.02
C ASP A 171 -14.54 3.41 17.64
N ARG A 172 -15.76 3.32 17.12
CA ARG A 172 -16.11 3.70 15.75
C ARG A 172 -17.13 4.84 15.75
N ALA A 173 -16.81 5.91 15.01
CA ALA A 173 -17.66 7.11 14.96
C ALA A 173 -18.68 7.07 13.81
N GLU A 174 -18.50 6.24 12.79
CA GLU A 174 -19.40 6.10 11.67
C GLU A 174 -20.75 5.46 12.04
N GLU A 175 -21.83 5.87 11.37
CA GLU A 175 -23.19 5.32 11.56
C GLU A 175 -23.34 3.89 11.03
N ILE A 176 -22.65 3.60 9.92
CA ILE A 176 -22.56 2.27 9.32
C ILE A 176 -21.08 1.94 9.23
N THR A 177 -20.69 0.88 9.89
CA THR A 177 -19.29 0.43 9.87
C THR A 177 -19.13 -0.76 8.93
N ARG A 178 -18.04 -0.76 8.17
CA ARG A 178 -17.64 -1.91 7.38
C ARG A 178 -16.97 -2.93 8.29
N VAL A 179 -17.42 -4.18 8.20
CA VAL A 179 -16.80 -5.33 8.86
C VAL A 179 -16.29 -6.28 7.79
N THR A 180 -14.99 -6.45 7.73
CA THR A 180 -14.34 -7.41 6.83
C THR A 180 -14.10 -8.71 7.59
N VAL A 181 -14.36 -9.84 6.93
CA VAL A 181 -14.11 -11.17 7.47
C VAL A 181 -13.32 -11.98 6.46
N TYR A 182 -12.30 -12.68 6.92
CA TYR A 182 -11.51 -13.60 6.11
C TYR A 182 -11.81 -15.05 6.51
N SER A 183 -11.97 -15.92 5.53
CA SER A 183 -12.19 -17.34 5.76
C SER A 183 -11.85 -18.15 4.52
N ASN A 184 -11.29 -19.33 4.69
CA ASN A 184 -11.15 -20.31 3.61
C ASN A 184 -12.41 -21.18 3.42
N GLN A 185 -13.48 -20.89 4.17
CA GLN A 185 -14.78 -21.53 3.99
C GLN A 185 -15.61 -20.79 2.93
N PRO A 186 -16.47 -21.51 2.19
CA PRO A 186 -17.19 -20.92 1.05
C PRO A 186 -18.27 -19.91 1.43
N GLU A 187 -18.74 -19.94 2.68
CA GLU A 187 -19.82 -19.09 3.19
C GLU A 187 -19.49 -18.61 4.60
N VAL A 188 -19.76 -17.34 4.86
CA VAL A 188 -19.67 -16.72 6.19
C VAL A 188 -21.00 -16.08 6.55
N GLU A 189 -21.48 -16.34 7.78
CA GLU A 189 -22.60 -15.64 8.40
C GLU A 189 -22.10 -14.71 9.49
N LEU A 190 -22.55 -13.45 9.48
CA LEU A 190 -22.21 -12.47 10.51
C LEU A 190 -23.42 -12.20 11.41
N PHE A 191 -23.18 -12.21 12.71
CA PHE A 191 -24.16 -11.88 13.74
C PHE A 191 -23.73 -10.60 14.48
N VAL A 192 -24.70 -9.78 14.82
CA VAL A 192 -24.55 -8.60 15.69
C VAL A 192 -25.43 -8.83 16.92
N ASN A 193 -24.83 -8.88 18.10
CA ASN A 193 -25.54 -9.15 19.37
C ASN A 193 -26.41 -10.41 19.29
N GLY A 194 -25.91 -11.46 18.65
CA GLY A 194 -26.60 -12.74 18.46
C GLY A 194 -27.66 -12.77 17.36
N LYS A 195 -27.96 -11.65 16.70
CA LYS A 195 -28.88 -11.58 15.58
C LYS A 195 -28.13 -11.65 14.26
N SER A 196 -28.49 -12.59 13.39
CA SER A 196 -27.92 -12.68 12.04
C SER A 196 -28.24 -11.44 11.23
N ILE A 197 -27.22 -10.91 10.55
CA ILE A 197 -27.36 -9.83 9.58
C ILE A 197 -27.18 -10.30 8.14
N GLY A 198 -26.97 -11.61 7.97
CA GLY A 198 -26.92 -12.26 6.67
C GLY A 198 -25.71 -13.14 6.45
N LYS A 199 -25.78 -13.85 5.34
CA LYS A 199 -24.72 -14.74 4.85
C LYS A 199 -24.15 -14.20 3.55
N GLN A 200 -22.87 -14.43 3.35
CA GLN A 200 -22.18 -14.11 2.11
C GLN A 200 -21.35 -15.28 1.63
N LYS A 201 -21.20 -15.38 0.30
CA LYS A 201 -20.28 -16.29 -0.38
C LYS A 201 -19.28 -15.47 -1.13
N SER A 202 -18.01 -15.86 -1.09
CA SER A 202 -16.94 -15.18 -1.81
C SER A 202 -15.93 -16.18 -2.34
N PRO A 203 -15.68 -16.23 -3.65
CA PRO A 203 -14.60 -17.04 -4.22
C PRO A 203 -13.21 -16.46 -3.90
N GLU A 204 -13.16 -15.21 -3.46
CA GLU A 204 -11.93 -14.52 -3.09
C GLU A 204 -11.56 -14.71 -1.61
N HIS A 205 -12.41 -15.43 -0.83
CA HIS A 205 -12.21 -15.66 0.60
C HIS A 205 -12.29 -14.39 1.48
N PHE A 206 -12.74 -13.25 0.92
CA PHE A 206 -12.95 -11.98 1.59
C PHE A 206 -14.44 -11.65 1.60
N PHE A 207 -14.98 -11.36 2.78
CA PHE A 207 -16.40 -11.12 3.01
C PHE A 207 -16.61 -9.76 3.64
N TYR A 208 -17.52 -8.94 3.10
CA TYR A 208 -17.70 -7.55 3.52
C TYR A 208 -19.13 -7.31 3.96
N PHE A 209 -19.30 -6.91 5.20
CA PHE A 209 -20.60 -6.62 5.78
C PHE A 209 -20.73 -5.14 6.15
N SER A 210 -21.90 -4.55 5.88
CA SER A 210 -22.27 -3.22 6.38
C SER A 210 -23.08 -3.37 7.65
N VAL A 211 -22.53 -2.91 8.77
CA VAL A 211 -23.12 -3.10 10.10
C VAL A 211 -23.58 -1.75 10.65
N PRO A 212 -24.87 -1.56 10.99
CA PRO A 212 -25.33 -0.40 11.75
C PRO A 212 -24.59 -0.30 13.09
N ASN A 213 -23.96 0.84 13.35
CA ASN A 213 -23.18 1.08 14.54
C ASN A 213 -23.99 1.93 15.54
N THR A 214 -24.71 1.27 16.46
CA THR A 214 -25.73 1.91 17.30
C THR A 214 -25.43 1.84 18.81
N GLY A 215 -24.23 1.44 19.20
CA GLY A 215 -23.85 1.29 20.61
C GLY A 215 -22.77 0.25 20.78
N GLU A 216 -22.77 -0.44 21.92
CA GLU A 216 -21.89 -1.60 22.11
C GLU A 216 -22.44 -2.81 21.34
N SER A 217 -21.61 -3.43 20.53
CA SER A 217 -21.99 -4.57 19.72
C SER A 217 -20.93 -5.68 19.79
N VAL A 218 -21.41 -6.90 19.96
CA VAL A 218 -20.61 -8.10 19.79
C VAL A 218 -20.84 -8.63 18.37
N LEU A 219 -19.79 -8.67 17.61
CA LEU A 219 -19.75 -9.25 16.26
C LEU A 219 -19.34 -10.71 16.39
N THR A 220 -20.08 -11.61 15.76
CA THR A 220 -19.71 -13.01 15.66
C THR A 220 -19.77 -13.46 14.21
N ALA A 221 -18.64 -13.92 13.68
CA ALA A 221 -18.57 -14.55 12.37
C ALA A 221 -18.57 -16.07 12.53
N VAL A 222 -19.37 -16.75 11.70
CA VAL A 222 -19.47 -18.21 11.65
C VAL A 222 -19.23 -18.68 10.21
N ALA A 223 -18.35 -19.67 10.07
CA ALA A 223 -18.01 -20.28 8.79
C ALA A 223 -17.80 -21.79 8.98
N GLY A 224 -18.77 -22.60 8.58
CA GLY A 224 -18.80 -24.01 8.93
C GLY A 224 -18.85 -24.20 10.46
N GLU A 225 -17.89 -24.93 11.01
CA GLU A 225 -17.75 -25.13 12.47
C GLU A 225 -16.87 -24.03 13.13
N CYS A 226 -16.28 -23.15 12.34
CA CYS A 226 -15.40 -22.11 12.84
C CYS A 226 -16.20 -20.90 13.31
N ARG A 227 -15.71 -20.27 14.40
CA ARG A 227 -16.32 -19.08 14.98
C ARG A 227 -15.23 -18.10 15.41
N ASP A 228 -15.48 -16.81 15.20
CA ASP A 228 -14.64 -15.72 15.70
C ASP A 228 -15.51 -14.58 16.22
N GLU A 229 -15.00 -13.83 17.19
CA GLU A 229 -15.71 -12.73 17.83
C GLU A 229 -14.87 -11.46 17.85
N SER A 230 -15.56 -10.34 17.76
CA SER A 230 -15.00 -9.01 17.92
C SER A 230 -16.01 -8.12 18.63
N ARG A 231 -15.54 -7.00 19.19
CA ARG A 231 -16.39 -6.01 19.85
C ARG A 231 -16.15 -4.64 19.25
N ILE A 232 -17.23 -3.92 18.99
CA ILE A 232 -17.20 -2.53 18.55
C ILE A 232 -18.10 -1.69 19.44
N ARG A 233 -17.81 -0.40 19.50
CA ARG A 233 -18.59 0.58 20.26
C ARG A 233 -18.76 1.85 19.44
N LYS A 234 -20.01 2.31 19.33
CA LYS A 234 -20.31 3.63 18.77
C LYS A 234 -19.78 4.73 19.69
N VAL A 235 -19.06 5.67 19.13
CA VAL A 235 -18.63 6.90 19.79
C VAL A 235 -19.07 8.11 18.95
N ASP A 236 -19.24 9.28 19.60
CA ASP A 236 -19.70 10.49 18.91
C ASP A 236 -18.65 11.10 17.99
N LYS A 237 -17.36 10.91 18.33
CA LYS A 237 -16.23 11.48 17.58
C LYS A 237 -15.15 10.42 17.39
N PHE A 238 -14.49 10.48 16.24
CA PHE A 238 -13.32 9.66 15.95
C PHE A 238 -12.21 9.92 16.97
N ASP A 239 -11.58 8.87 17.48
CA ASP A 239 -10.46 8.97 18.40
C ASP A 239 -9.17 9.18 17.63
N GLU A 240 -8.63 10.40 17.70
CA GLU A 240 -7.42 10.80 16.96
C GLU A 240 -6.16 10.00 17.36
N LYS A 241 -6.20 9.23 18.46
CA LYS A 241 -5.09 8.31 18.78
C LYS A 241 -4.93 7.16 17.78
N TYR A 242 -5.97 6.85 17.01
CA TYR A 242 -5.93 5.85 15.95
C TYR A 242 -5.18 6.32 14.69
N ARG A 243 -4.82 7.60 14.61
CA ARG A 243 -4.10 8.17 13.47
C ARG A 243 -2.63 8.33 13.75
N LEU A 244 -1.82 8.07 12.73
CA LEU A 244 -0.42 8.39 12.77
C LEU A 244 -0.22 9.89 12.95
N LYS A 245 0.58 10.27 13.95
CA LYS A 245 1.06 11.63 14.16
C LYS A 245 2.57 11.63 13.91
N GLU A 246 2.96 12.08 12.75
CA GLU A 246 4.38 12.18 12.42
C GLU A 246 5.05 13.26 13.27
N LYS A 247 6.25 12.95 13.74
CA LYS A 247 7.11 13.90 14.46
C LYS A 247 8.16 14.46 13.51
N GLY A 248 8.53 15.72 13.69
CA GLY A 248 9.66 16.36 13.00
C GLY A 248 9.27 17.14 11.75
N ALA A 249 10.24 17.32 10.84
CA ALA A 249 10.12 18.18 9.65
C ALA A 249 9.21 17.59 8.55
N VAL A 250 8.83 16.32 8.65
CA VAL A 250 7.95 15.72 7.66
C VAL A 250 6.50 16.05 7.97
N LEU A 251 5.78 16.52 6.97
CA LEU A 251 4.40 16.94 7.12
C LEU A 251 3.53 15.76 7.53
N ASN A 252 2.71 15.96 8.57
CA ASN A 252 1.62 15.06 8.88
C ASN A 252 0.55 15.17 7.79
N TRP A 253 0.10 14.05 7.24
CA TRP A 253 -0.95 13.96 6.20
C TRP A 253 -2.22 14.71 6.56
N PHE A 254 -2.53 14.81 7.86
CA PHE A 254 -3.76 15.41 8.37
C PHE A 254 -3.68 16.92 8.58
N ASP A 255 -2.50 17.52 8.42
CA ASP A 255 -2.28 18.97 8.58
C ASP A 255 -2.46 19.75 7.26
N ILE A 256 -2.78 19.04 6.16
CA ILE A 256 -2.92 19.67 4.85
C ILE A 256 -4.33 20.23 4.68
N THR A 257 -4.40 21.53 4.39
CA THR A 257 -5.67 22.18 4.05
C THR A 257 -6.01 21.90 2.60
N GLU A 258 -7.15 21.25 2.38
CA GLU A 258 -7.72 21.04 1.05
C GLU A 258 -8.81 22.08 0.79
N LYS A 259 -8.76 22.68 -0.41
CA LYS A 259 -9.79 23.59 -0.88
C LYS A 259 -10.57 22.92 -2.01
N GLU A 260 -11.88 22.80 -1.84
CA GLU A 260 -12.75 22.15 -2.81
C GLU A 260 -12.59 22.77 -4.21
N GLY A 261 -12.40 21.94 -5.23
CA GLY A 261 -12.20 22.37 -6.61
C GLY A 261 -10.79 22.90 -6.93
N PHE A 262 -9.85 22.82 -6.01
CA PHE A 262 -8.44 23.22 -6.20
C PHE A 262 -7.49 22.07 -5.92
N TYR A 263 -6.29 22.13 -6.50
CA TYR A 263 -5.26 21.14 -6.20
C TYR A 263 -4.68 21.30 -4.80
N SER A 264 -4.22 20.20 -4.24
CA SER A 264 -3.52 20.11 -2.96
C SER A 264 -2.33 19.12 -3.07
N LEU A 265 -1.54 18.99 -2.02
CA LEU A 265 -0.50 17.96 -1.94
C LEU A 265 -1.06 16.53 -1.96
N ASN A 266 -2.34 16.33 -1.66
CA ASN A 266 -3.01 15.04 -1.69
C ASN A 266 -3.51 14.64 -3.09
N ASP A 267 -3.40 15.53 -4.07
CA ASP A 267 -3.74 15.21 -5.45
C ASP A 267 -2.59 14.46 -6.14
N LYS A 268 -2.95 13.61 -7.10
CA LYS A 268 -1.97 12.88 -7.92
C LYS A 268 -1.14 13.85 -8.75
N MET A 269 0.16 13.60 -8.85
CA MET A 269 1.04 14.42 -9.67
C MET A 269 0.56 14.50 -11.12
N SER A 270 0.07 13.38 -11.69
CA SER A 270 -0.50 13.34 -13.04
C SER A 270 -1.67 14.31 -13.23
N ASP A 271 -2.51 14.47 -12.20
CA ASP A 271 -3.66 15.37 -12.28
C ASP A 271 -3.23 16.83 -12.17
N ILE A 272 -2.31 17.14 -11.27
CA ILE A 272 -1.72 18.48 -11.13
C ILE A 272 -1.04 18.90 -12.44
N MET A 273 -0.36 17.95 -13.11
CA MET A 273 0.36 18.18 -14.38
C MET A 273 -0.56 18.45 -15.58
N LYS A 274 -1.87 18.14 -15.49
CA LYS A 274 -2.86 18.54 -16.54
C LYS A 274 -3.03 20.05 -16.59
N SER A 275 -2.85 20.75 -15.47
CA SER A 275 -2.87 22.21 -15.43
C SER A 275 -1.51 22.78 -15.82
N GLN A 276 -1.48 23.78 -16.73
CA GLN A 276 -0.21 24.45 -17.12
C GLN A 276 0.48 25.09 -15.91
N LYS A 277 -0.28 25.68 -14.98
CA LYS A 277 0.27 26.24 -13.74
C LYS A 277 0.84 25.17 -12.83
N GLY A 278 0.10 24.05 -12.67
CA GLY A 278 0.56 22.89 -11.90
C GLY A 278 1.83 22.30 -12.49
N LYS A 279 1.87 22.10 -13.81
CA LYS A 279 3.06 21.64 -14.52
C LYS A 279 4.28 22.52 -14.29
N THR A 280 4.12 23.85 -14.38
CA THR A 280 5.21 24.81 -14.12
C THR A 280 5.70 24.69 -12.68
N LEU A 281 4.79 24.55 -11.72
CA LEU A 281 5.12 24.41 -10.30
C LEU A 281 5.93 23.14 -10.03
N ILE A 282 5.47 22.00 -10.55
CA ILE A 282 6.13 20.70 -10.39
C ILE A 282 7.50 20.67 -11.06
N LEU A 283 7.61 21.18 -12.30
CA LEU A 283 8.90 21.24 -12.99
C LEU A 283 9.89 22.17 -12.28
N GLY A 284 9.41 23.28 -11.70
CA GLY A 284 10.22 24.17 -10.88
C GLY A 284 10.79 23.47 -9.64
N LEU A 285 10.01 22.62 -8.97
CA LEU A 285 10.47 21.81 -7.83
C LEU A 285 11.55 20.80 -8.24
N LEU A 286 11.36 20.11 -9.37
CA LEU A 286 12.29 19.10 -9.84
C LEU A 286 13.60 19.66 -10.38
N SER A 287 13.60 20.92 -10.85
CA SER A 287 14.77 21.62 -11.43
C SER A 287 15.51 22.52 -10.44
N GLY A 288 15.00 22.71 -9.22
CA GLY A 288 15.62 23.57 -8.20
C GLY A 288 17.02 23.09 -7.76
N ALA A 289 17.81 23.98 -7.15
CA ALA A 289 19.16 23.69 -6.66
C ALA A 289 19.09 22.56 -5.59
N GLY A 290 19.52 21.35 -5.95
CA GLY A 290 19.39 20.13 -5.14
C GLY A 290 18.32 19.15 -5.65
N GLY A 291 17.56 19.51 -6.68
CA GLY A 291 16.59 18.61 -7.31
C GLY A 291 17.26 17.49 -8.12
N PRO A 292 16.53 16.39 -8.40
CA PRO A 292 17.07 15.23 -9.13
C PRO A 292 17.60 15.56 -10.52
N MET A 293 17.24 16.70 -11.07
CA MET A 293 17.70 17.20 -12.38
C MET A 293 18.90 18.15 -12.32
N GLY A 294 19.33 18.55 -11.12
CA GLY A 294 20.38 19.59 -10.93
C GLY A 294 21.81 19.08 -10.89
N SER A 295 22.07 17.78 -10.83
CA SER A 295 23.43 17.22 -10.81
C SER A 295 23.84 16.68 -12.16
N LYS A 296 25.12 16.87 -12.54
CA LYS A 296 25.68 16.32 -13.79
C LYS A 296 25.75 14.79 -13.82
N ASP A 297 25.59 14.14 -12.67
CA ASP A 297 25.57 12.68 -12.49
C ASP A 297 24.16 12.15 -12.20
N SER A 298 23.11 12.89 -12.58
CA SER A 298 21.74 12.49 -12.34
C SER A 298 21.38 11.31 -13.24
N PHE A 299 20.88 10.22 -12.62
CA PHE A 299 20.26 9.09 -13.30
C PHE A 299 19.01 9.47 -14.10
N ILE A 300 18.55 10.72 -14.01
CA ILE A 300 17.35 11.24 -14.69
C ILE A 300 17.82 12.00 -15.92
N ASN A 301 17.88 11.31 -17.05
CA ASN A 301 17.99 11.92 -18.37
C ASN A 301 16.60 12.19 -18.98
N GLN A 302 16.53 12.99 -20.06
CA GLN A 302 15.26 13.35 -20.69
C GLN A 302 14.45 12.13 -21.19
N GLU A 303 15.12 11.05 -21.57
CA GLU A 303 14.48 9.82 -22.09
C GLU A 303 13.83 9.01 -20.98
N ASN A 304 14.46 8.92 -19.79
CA ASN A 304 13.91 8.23 -18.63
C ASN A 304 12.86 9.06 -17.89
N MET A 305 12.82 10.37 -18.12
CA MET A 305 11.89 11.27 -17.43
C MET A 305 10.43 10.99 -17.79
N ALA A 306 10.13 10.67 -19.05
CA ALA A 306 8.75 10.36 -19.46
C ALA A 306 8.23 9.10 -18.77
N SER A 307 9.01 8.03 -18.76
CA SER A 307 8.66 6.76 -18.08
C SER A 307 8.59 6.93 -16.57
N MET A 308 9.51 7.70 -15.99
CA MET A 308 9.52 8.01 -14.58
C MET A 308 8.32 8.90 -14.18
N MET A 309 7.95 9.87 -15.01
CA MET A 309 6.77 10.72 -14.83
C MET A 309 5.47 9.92 -14.98
N GLU A 310 5.41 8.97 -15.91
CA GLU A 310 4.27 8.07 -16.08
C GLU A 310 4.12 7.15 -14.85
N MET A 311 5.21 6.59 -14.38
CA MET A 311 5.26 5.78 -13.17
C MET A 311 4.96 6.60 -11.90
N MET A 312 5.52 7.79 -11.78
CA MET A 312 5.33 8.69 -10.63
C MET A 312 4.01 9.46 -10.69
N GLY A 313 3.36 9.52 -11.83
CA GLY A 313 2.11 10.26 -12.02
C GLY A 313 0.97 9.79 -11.15
N GLY A 314 0.95 8.50 -10.79
CA GLY A 314 -0.02 7.93 -9.87
C GLY A 314 0.18 8.28 -8.40
N PHE A 315 1.34 8.87 -8.03
CA PHE A 315 1.61 9.31 -6.65
C PHE A 315 0.85 10.59 -6.31
N THR A 316 0.39 10.70 -5.07
CA THR A 316 0.10 12.02 -4.52
C THR A 316 1.40 12.81 -4.38
N LEU A 317 1.32 14.13 -4.56
CA LEU A 317 2.52 14.97 -4.50
C LEU A 317 3.20 14.91 -3.14
N ILE A 318 2.44 14.85 -2.06
CA ILE A 318 3.00 14.68 -0.70
C ILE A 318 3.82 13.40 -0.56
N ARG A 319 3.36 12.32 -1.19
CA ARG A 319 4.06 11.04 -1.17
C ARG A 319 5.38 11.11 -1.91
N LEU A 320 5.39 11.76 -3.07
CA LEU A 320 6.61 12.00 -3.83
C LEU A 320 7.64 12.79 -3.03
N LEU A 321 7.20 13.86 -2.38
CA LEU A 321 8.09 14.70 -1.57
C LEU A 321 8.69 13.92 -0.39
N LYS A 322 7.93 12.99 0.20
CA LYS A 322 8.47 12.08 1.22
C LYS A 322 9.51 11.10 0.70
N LEU A 323 9.29 10.54 -0.49
CA LEU A 323 10.27 9.65 -1.13
C LEU A 323 11.57 10.41 -1.49
N MET A 324 11.43 11.67 -1.93
CA MET A 324 12.57 12.53 -2.20
C MET A 324 13.35 12.90 -0.92
N GLY A 325 12.64 13.05 0.21
CA GLY A 325 13.25 13.25 1.53
C GLY A 325 14.14 12.08 1.96
N ALA A 326 13.71 10.85 1.72
CA ALA A 326 14.50 9.64 1.94
C ALA A 326 15.78 9.57 1.08
N ALA A 327 15.81 10.33 -0.05
CA ALA A 327 16.97 10.49 -0.93
C ALA A 327 17.81 11.74 -0.63
N ASN A 328 17.79 12.26 0.60
CA ASN A 328 18.48 13.48 1.05
C ASN A 328 18.00 14.80 0.40
N MET A 329 16.76 14.85 -0.07
CA MET A 329 16.15 16.05 -0.65
C MET A 329 14.93 16.46 0.19
N SER A 330 15.15 16.70 1.48
CA SER A 330 14.07 17.04 2.42
C SER A 330 13.60 18.50 2.25
N MET A 331 12.29 18.69 2.12
CA MET A 331 11.63 19.98 2.30
C MET A 331 11.25 20.15 3.78
N THR A 332 11.35 21.38 4.28
CA THR A 332 10.83 21.72 5.61
C THR A 332 9.29 21.72 5.61
N LYS A 333 8.70 21.66 6.81
CA LYS A 333 7.24 21.75 6.97
C LYS A 333 6.68 23.04 6.36
N GLU A 334 7.36 24.16 6.58
CA GLU A 334 6.98 25.48 6.06
C GLU A 334 6.99 25.51 4.52
N GLU A 335 8.01 24.93 3.90
CA GLU A 335 8.12 24.85 2.43
C GLU A 335 7.00 23.96 1.84
N MET A 336 6.64 22.86 2.50
CA MET A 336 5.54 22.00 2.07
C MET A 336 4.17 22.68 2.22
N LEU A 337 3.96 23.43 3.31
CA LEU A 337 2.72 24.19 3.51
C LEU A 337 2.61 25.34 2.50
N ASP A 338 3.70 26.03 2.18
CA ASP A 338 3.74 27.07 1.13
C ASP A 338 3.44 26.47 -0.24
N LEU A 339 3.99 25.31 -0.54
CA LEU A 339 3.67 24.57 -1.77
C LEU A 339 2.19 24.18 -1.84
N ASN A 340 1.61 23.70 -0.75
CA ASN A 340 0.20 23.39 -0.68
C ASN A 340 -0.68 24.64 -0.87
N ALA A 341 -0.30 25.78 -0.28
CA ALA A 341 -0.99 27.04 -0.47
C ALA A 341 -1.00 27.47 -1.94
N LYS A 342 0.14 27.33 -2.63
CA LYS A 342 0.24 27.60 -4.08
C LYS A 342 -0.63 26.68 -4.92
N LEU A 343 -0.73 25.40 -4.55
CA LEU A 343 -1.62 24.44 -5.22
C LEU A 343 -3.10 24.80 -5.00
N ASN A 344 -3.46 25.26 -3.79
CA ASN A 344 -4.82 25.71 -3.48
C ASN A 344 -5.25 26.98 -4.23
N GLU A 345 -4.37 27.61 -5.01
CA GLU A 345 -4.68 28.70 -5.95
C GLU A 345 -4.96 28.20 -7.37
N ILE A 346 -4.67 26.91 -7.66
CA ILE A 346 -4.83 26.31 -8.98
C ILE A 346 -6.10 25.46 -9.00
N LYS A 347 -7.10 25.87 -9.81
CA LYS A 347 -8.33 25.10 -9.99
C LYS A 347 -8.02 23.77 -10.66
N LYS A 348 -8.70 22.70 -10.19
CA LYS A 348 -8.69 21.39 -10.86
C LYS A 348 -9.28 21.59 -12.26
N THR A 349 -8.58 21.07 -13.25
CA THR A 349 -9.07 20.98 -14.63
C THR A 349 -10.01 19.78 -14.71
N GLU A 350 -11.21 20.00 -15.28
CA GLU A 350 -12.20 18.95 -15.55
C GLU A 350 -11.67 17.90 -16.54
#